data_cf1a53cd75af92c95e66e852daf7be2e
#
_entry.id   cf1a53cd75af92c95e66e852daf7be2e
#
_cell.length_a   1.000
_cell.length_b   1.000
_cell.length_c   1.000
_cell.angle_alpha   90.00
_cell.angle_beta   90.00
_cell.angle_gamma   90.00
#
_symmetry.space_group_name_H-M   'P 1'
#
loop_
_entity.id
_entity.type
_entity.pdbx_description
1 polymer ?
#
loop_
_entity_poly.entity_id
_entity_poly.type
_entity_poly.pdbx_seq_one_letter_code
_entity_poly.pdbx_strand_id
1 'polypeptide(L)'
;MEGFGQTETVVCIANYPWMNPKPGSMGKPAPGFDIILVGKNDKVCEVGEEGEIVIKTDKGKPVGLFTDYHSDPDKTRNTWHDDYYHTGDTAWQDEDGFFWFIGRTDDMIKSSGYRVGPFEVESALMSHPAVLEVAITGVPDPIRGQVVKATIVLTKGYSASEELKKELQDHVKKVTAPYKYPRIVEFVEELPKTISGKIRRVEIRDKDKPYPIINALECKACERCIEACPANVLKMGEELNSRGYHYVLYAKDGCIGCGACYYTCPEPLAIEVHVPQKEKAGETGES
;
A
#
# COMPACT_ATOMS: atom_id res chain seq x y z
N MET A 1 11.79 -20.13 12.12
CA MET A 1 10.59 -20.84 11.61
C MET A 1 9.69 -19.78 11.02
N GLU A 2 9.39 -19.86 9.73
CA GLU A 2 8.53 -18.89 9.04
C GLU A 2 7.09 -19.38 9.04
N GLY A 3 6.14 -18.48 9.07
CA GLY A 3 4.72 -18.80 9.05
C GLY A 3 3.87 -17.56 8.76
N PHE A 4 2.61 -17.76 8.43
CA PHE A 4 1.65 -16.72 8.13
C PHE A 4 0.43 -16.84 9.03
N GLY A 5 -0.01 -15.70 9.51
CA GLY A 5 -1.22 -15.51 10.28
C GLY A 5 -1.51 -14.03 10.45
N GLN A 6 -2.73 -13.73 10.84
CA GLN A 6 -3.23 -12.37 11.09
C GLN A 6 -3.83 -12.29 12.49
N THR A 7 -4.22 -11.09 12.93
CA THR A 7 -5.00 -10.93 14.17
C THR A 7 -6.34 -11.66 14.07
N GLU A 8 -6.91 -11.69 12.89
CA GLU A 8 -8.16 -12.35 12.52
C GLU A 8 -8.03 -13.88 12.46
N THR A 9 -6.81 -14.39 12.34
CA THR A 9 -6.51 -15.83 12.28
C THR A 9 -5.44 -16.18 13.32
N VAL A 10 -5.35 -17.44 13.69
CA VAL A 10 -4.11 -17.99 14.28
C VAL A 10 -3.06 -18.16 13.17
N VAL A 11 -1.90 -18.75 13.48
CA VAL A 11 -0.94 -19.15 12.44
C VAL A 11 -1.59 -20.23 11.57
N CYS A 12 -2.00 -19.86 10.37
CA CYS A 12 -2.77 -20.73 9.46
C CYS A 12 -1.91 -21.34 8.33
N ILE A 13 -0.69 -20.83 8.10
CA ILE A 13 0.31 -21.44 7.22
C ILE A 13 1.64 -21.43 7.99
N ALA A 14 2.39 -22.55 8.03
CA ALA A 14 3.69 -22.60 8.70
C ALA A 14 4.60 -23.70 8.16
N ASN A 15 5.90 -23.55 8.43
CA ASN A 15 6.88 -24.61 8.32
C ASN A 15 6.86 -25.43 9.61
N TYR A 16 6.21 -26.58 9.60
CA TYR A 16 6.06 -27.46 10.77
C TYR A 16 7.30 -28.34 10.99
N PRO A 17 7.60 -28.75 12.25
CA PRO A 17 8.78 -29.55 12.57
C PRO A 17 8.91 -30.90 11.84
N TRP A 18 7.79 -31.45 11.37
CA TRP A 18 7.75 -32.70 10.61
C TRP A 18 7.91 -32.53 9.10
N MET A 19 8.11 -31.32 8.62
CA MET A 19 8.33 -31.00 7.21
C MET A 19 9.81 -30.67 6.97
N ASN A 20 10.27 -30.90 5.75
CA ASN A 20 11.52 -30.31 5.28
C ASN A 20 11.22 -28.85 4.88
N PRO A 21 11.68 -27.86 5.65
CA PRO A 21 11.34 -26.47 5.37
C PRO A 21 12.02 -25.98 4.09
N LYS A 22 11.32 -25.15 3.33
CA LYS A 22 11.93 -24.38 2.24
C LYS A 22 12.20 -22.96 2.76
N PRO A 23 13.48 -22.55 2.91
CA PRO A 23 13.81 -21.19 3.37
C PRO A 23 13.17 -20.11 2.49
N GLY A 24 12.56 -19.10 3.12
CA GLY A 24 11.83 -18.03 2.45
C GLY A 24 10.36 -18.34 2.17
N SER A 25 9.90 -19.59 2.31
CA SER A 25 8.49 -19.92 2.20
C SER A 25 7.76 -19.75 3.55
N MET A 26 6.48 -19.41 3.48
CA MET A 26 5.61 -19.42 4.67
C MET A 26 5.30 -20.83 5.18
N GLY A 27 5.57 -21.86 4.38
CA GLY A 27 5.23 -23.24 4.69
C GLY A 27 3.95 -23.73 4.00
N LYS A 28 3.22 -24.61 4.67
CA LYS A 28 1.98 -25.23 4.19
C LYS A 28 0.80 -24.92 5.12
N PRO A 29 -0.46 -25.06 4.66
CA PRO A 29 -1.63 -24.87 5.50
C PRO A 29 -1.60 -25.68 6.79
N ALA A 30 -2.02 -25.06 7.88
CA ALA A 30 -2.17 -25.72 9.17
C ALA A 30 -3.30 -26.76 9.12
N PRO A 31 -3.21 -27.84 9.91
CA PRO A 31 -4.31 -28.77 10.06
C PRO A 31 -5.62 -28.06 10.43
N GLY A 32 -6.68 -28.32 9.71
CA GLY A 32 -8.00 -27.70 9.91
C GLY A 32 -8.24 -26.41 9.11
N PHE A 33 -7.26 -25.90 8.38
CA PHE A 33 -7.42 -24.81 7.43
C PHE A 33 -7.37 -25.31 6.00
N ASP A 34 -8.45 -25.05 5.23
CA ASP A 34 -8.49 -25.28 3.78
C ASP A 34 -8.18 -23.96 3.08
N ILE A 35 -6.93 -23.79 2.64
CA ILE A 35 -6.38 -22.53 2.10
C ILE A 35 -6.09 -22.72 0.63
N ILE A 36 -6.59 -21.80 -0.18
CA ILE A 36 -6.32 -21.75 -1.62
C ILE A 36 -5.89 -20.32 -2.02
N LEU A 37 -5.43 -20.18 -3.25
CA LEU A 37 -5.17 -18.90 -3.88
C LEU A 37 -6.26 -18.59 -4.89
N VAL A 38 -6.81 -17.39 -4.85
CA VAL A 38 -7.78 -16.90 -5.83
C VAL A 38 -7.22 -15.71 -6.60
N GLY A 39 -7.37 -15.76 -7.89
CA GLY A 39 -6.95 -14.71 -8.81
C GLY A 39 -8.08 -13.73 -9.11
N LYS A 40 -8.02 -13.10 -10.28
CA LYS A 40 -9.10 -12.22 -10.74
C LYS A 40 -10.40 -13.03 -10.93
N ASN A 41 -11.55 -12.41 -10.54
CA ASN A 41 -12.89 -12.99 -10.62
C ASN A 41 -13.01 -14.28 -9.80
N ASP A 42 -12.34 -14.37 -8.66
CA ASP A 42 -12.37 -15.48 -7.70
C ASP A 42 -12.08 -16.86 -8.31
N LYS A 43 -11.36 -16.85 -9.45
CA LYS A 43 -10.87 -18.08 -10.06
C LYS A 43 -9.72 -18.65 -9.23
N VAL A 44 -9.82 -19.93 -8.87
CA VAL A 44 -8.73 -20.64 -8.19
C VAL A 44 -7.47 -20.63 -9.07
N CYS A 45 -6.34 -20.23 -8.48
CA CYS A 45 -5.04 -20.18 -9.15
C CYS A 45 -4.47 -21.58 -9.36
N GLU A 46 -3.73 -21.75 -10.45
CA GLU A 46 -2.90 -22.91 -10.68
C GLU A 46 -1.56 -22.79 -9.94
N VAL A 47 -0.80 -23.89 -9.85
CA VAL A 47 0.54 -23.88 -9.25
C VAL A 47 1.45 -22.89 -10.00
N GLY A 48 2.12 -22.04 -9.24
CA GLY A 48 2.97 -20.97 -9.77
C GLY A 48 2.23 -19.66 -10.10
N GLU A 49 0.90 -19.63 -10.08
CA GLU A 49 0.13 -18.41 -10.27
C GLU A 49 0.01 -17.60 -8.97
N GLU A 50 0.03 -16.28 -9.12
CA GLU A 50 -0.17 -15.33 -8.02
C GLU A 50 -1.66 -15.14 -7.74
N GLY A 51 -2.05 -15.24 -6.47
CA GLY A 51 -3.42 -15.01 -6.03
C GLY A 51 -3.51 -14.51 -4.61
N GLU A 52 -4.70 -14.08 -4.22
CA GLU A 52 -5.03 -13.76 -2.84
C GLU A 52 -5.16 -15.05 -2.04
N ILE A 53 -4.58 -15.05 -0.84
CA ILE A 53 -4.77 -16.14 0.13
C ILE A 53 -6.18 -16.06 0.67
N VAL A 54 -6.98 -17.10 0.44
CA VAL A 54 -8.31 -17.20 1.01
C VAL A 54 -8.47 -18.51 1.80
N ILE A 55 -9.27 -18.44 2.86
CA ILE A 55 -9.60 -19.59 3.70
C ILE A 55 -11.02 -20.01 3.34
N LYS A 56 -11.20 -21.28 2.91
CA LYS A 56 -12.51 -21.82 2.59
C LYS A 56 -13.36 -22.02 3.85
N THR A 57 -14.62 -21.62 3.76
CA THR A 57 -15.59 -21.71 4.86
C THR A 57 -16.89 -22.42 4.50
N ASP A 58 -16.93 -23.01 3.31
CA ASP A 58 -18.06 -23.83 2.81
C ASP A 58 -18.44 -25.00 3.73
N LYS A 59 -17.46 -25.55 4.46
CA LYS A 59 -17.64 -26.63 5.46
C LYS A 59 -17.77 -26.11 6.90
N GLY A 60 -17.88 -24.81 7.07
CA GLY A 60 -17.90 -24.12 8.36
C GLY A 60 -16.60 -23.38 8.66
N LYS A 61 -16.66 -22.45 9.60
CA LYS A 61 -15.49 -21.67 10.01
C LYS A 61 -14.46 -22.55 10.75
N PRO A 62 -13.19 -22.55 10.34
CA PRO A 62 -12.16 -23.25 11.09
C PRO A 62 -11.96 -22.63 12.47
N VAL A 63 -11.51 -23.45 13.42
CA VAL A 63 -11.18 -23.00 14.79
C VAL A 63 -10.00 -22.01 14.71
N GLY A 64 -10.13 -20.89 15.40
CA GLY A 64 -9.10 -19.83 15.42
C GLY A 64 -9.31 -18.73 14.38
N LEU A 65 -10.36 -18.82 13.56
CA LEU A 65 -10.75 -17.74 12.66
C LEU A 65 -11.80 -16.86 13.36
N PHE A 66 -11.59 -15.53 13.35
CA PHE A 66 -12.50 -14.55 13.99
C PHE A 66 -13.92 -14.58 13.39
N THR A 67 -14.89 -13.97 14.07
CA THR A 67 -16.29 -13.95 13.61
C THR A 67 -16.62 -12.71 12.78
N ASP A 68 -16.26 -11.54 13.28
CA ASP A 68 -16.60 -10.26 12.65
C ASP A 68 -15.70 -9.12 13.18
N TYR A 69 -15.75 -7.98 12.51
CA TYR A 69 -15.17 -6.72 12.98
C TYR A 69 -16.18 -5.99 13.85
N HIS A 70 -15.80 -5.70 15.08
CA HIS A 70 -16.66 -4.98 16.02
C HIS A 70 -17.05 -3.61 15.47
N SER A 71 -18.36 -3.33 15.43
CA SER A 71 -18.94 -2.06 14.93
C SER A 71 -18.61 -1.70 13.48
N ASP A 72 -18.13 -2.66 12.66
CA ASP A 72 -17.82 -2.44 11.24
C ASP A 72 -18.39 -3.57 10.36
N PRO A 73 -19.72 -3.55 10.13
CA PRO A 73 -20.39 -4.58 9.35
C PRO A 73 -20.01 -4.53 7.85
N ASP A 74 -19.63 -3.36 7.33
CA ASP A 74 -19.21 -3.22 5.94
C ASP A 74 -17.86 -3.90 5.71
N LYS A 75 -16.91 -3.67 6.59
CA LYS A 75 -15.62 -4.36 6.55
C LYS A 75 -15.79 -5.86 6.70
N THR A 76 -16.68 -6.30 7.59
CA THR A 76 -17.00 -7.72 7.76
C THR A 76 -17.53 -8.32 6.46
N ARG A 77 -18.52 -7.70 5.79
CA ARG A 77 -19.06 -8.17 4.51
C ARG A 77 -18.01 -8.22 3.40
N ASN A 78 -17.14 -7.22 3.34
CA ASN A 78 -16.07 -7.16 2.32
C ASN A 78 -14.98 -8.21 2.52
N THR A 79 -14.86 -8.75 3.73
CA THR A 79 -13.86 -9.77 4.08
C THR A 79 -14.43 -11.19 4.00
N TRP A 80 -15.75 -11.33 4.22
CA TRP A 80 -16.47 -12.60 4.19
C TRP A 80 -17.46 -12.62 3.03
N HIS A 81 -17.09 -13.25 1.91
CA HIS A 81 -17.99 -13.47 0.77
C HIS A 81 -17.59 -14.72 -0.02
N ASP A 82 -18.48 -15.22 -0.84
CA ASP A 82 -18.28 -16.34 -1.75
C ASP A 82 -17.76 -17.63 -1.08
N ASP A 83 -18.20 -17.90 0.18
CA ASP A 83 -17.75 -19.00 1.04
C ASP A 83 -16.24 -18.96 1.38
N TYR A 84 -15.64 -17.76 1.32
CA TYR A 84 -14.25 -17.53 1.69
C TYR A 84 -14.12 -16.46 2.77
N TYR A 85 -13.05 -16.59 3.56
CA TYR A 85 -12.44 -15.48 4.27
C TYR A 85 -11.28 -14.93 3.45
N HIS A 86 -11.37 -13.68 3.04
CA HIS A 86 -10.37 -12.96 2.26
C HIS A 86 -9.36 -12.31 3.18
N THR A 87 -8.09 -12.73 3.07
CA THR A 87 -7.03 -12.21 3.95
C THR A 87 -6.51 -10.84 3.53
N GLY A 88 -6.70 -10.44 2.28
CA GLY A 88 -6.07 -9.27 1.67
C GLY A 88 -4.57 -9.43 1.42
N ASP A 89 -4.02 -10.63 1.62
CA ASP A 89 -2.61 -10.95 1.38
C ASP A 89 -2.47 -11.83 0.14
N THR A 90 -1.42 -11.60 -0.66
CA THR A 90 -1.15 -12.33 -1.90
C THR A 90 0.06 -13.25 -1.76
N ALA A 91 -0.02 -14.39 -2.41
CA ALA A 91 1.03 -15.40 -2.44
C ALA A 91 1.02 -16.14 -3.79
N TRP A 92 1.99 -17.00 -4.00
CA TRP A 92 1.96 -18.06 -4.99
C TRP A 92 2.29 -19.40 -4.32
N GLN A 93 1.90 -20.50 -4.93
CA GLN A 93 2.12 -21.86 -4.41
C GLN A 93 3.03 -22.63 -5.35
N ASP A 94 4.03 -23.31 -4.81
CA ASP A 94 4.91 -24.16 -5.61
C ASP A 94 4.34 -25.58 -5.79
N GLU A 95 5.01 -26.38 -6.64
CA GLU A 95 4.63 -27.77 -6.96
C GLU A 95 4.60 -28.70 -5.73
N ASP A 96 5.37 -28.38 -4.69
CA ASP A 96 5.39 -29.13 -3.43
C ASP A 96 4.33 -28.64 -2.43
N GLY A 97 3.53 -27.63 -2.80
CA GLY A 97 2.45 -27.07 -1.97
C GLY A 97 2.91 -26.06 -0.91
N PHE A 98 4.12 -25.51 -1.01
CA PHE A 98 4.57 -24.42 -0.16
C PHE A 98 4.06 -23.09 -0.67
N PHE A 99 3.65 -22.22 0.24
CA PHE A 99 3.20 -20.86 -0.05
C PHE A 99 4.34 -19.85 0.09
N TRP A 100 4.41 -18.91 -0.85
CA TRP A 100 5.43 -17.87 -0.93
C TRP A 100 4.76 -16.51 -0.92
N PHE A 101 5.08 -15.70 0.09
CA PHE A 101 4.45 -14.39 0.29
C PHE A 101 4.91 -13.38 -0.77
N ILE A 102 3.97 -12.61 -1.31
CA ILE A 102 4.24 -11.54 -2.27
C ILE A 102 4.02 -10.17 -1.62
N GLY A 103 2.89 -10.01 -0.92
CA GLY A 103 2.53 -8.75 -0.30
C GLY A 103 1.03 -8.63 -0.05
N ARG A 104 0.62 -7.46 0.40
CA ARG A 104 -0.80 -7.14 0.54
C ARG A 104 -1.41 -6.73 -0.79
N THR A 105 -2.66 -7.08 -1.01
CA THR A 105 -3.41 -6.71 -2.22
C THR A 105 -3.50 -5.18 -2.38
N ASP A 106 -3.68 -4.45 -1.26
CA ASP A 106 -3.78 -3.00 -1.20
C ASP A 106 -2.41 -2.27 -1.29
N ASP A 107 -1.31 -2.98 -1.06
CA ASP A 107 0.05 -2.45 -1.19
C ASP A 107 0.68 -2.71 -2.56
N MET A 108 0.06 -3.55 -3.40
CA MET A 108 0.58 -3.88 -4.73
C MET A 108 0.69 -2.65 -5.63
N ILE A 109 1.88 -2.40 -6.14
CA ILE A 109 2.19 -1.25 -7.00
C ILE A 109 1.93 -1.64 -8.45
N LYS A 110 1.06 -0.87 -9.13
CA LYS A 110 0.73 -1.08 -10.54
C LYS A 110 1.52 -0.10 -11.41
N SER A 111 2.68 -0.51 -11.90
CA SER A 111 3.58 0.32 -12.69
C SER A 111 3.70 -0.18 -14.13
N SER A 112 3.29 0.64 -15.10
CA SER A 112 3.37 0.31 -16.55
C SER A 112 2.76 -1.06 -16.91
N GLY A 113 1.67 -1.45 -16.25
CA GLY A 113 1.00 -2.75 -16.44
C GLY A 113 1.58 -3.91 -15.62
N TYR A 114 2.74 -3.74 -15.01
CA TYR A 114 3.33 -4.73 -14.10
C TYR A 114 2.80 -4.56 -12.68
N ARG A 115 2.72 -5.69 -11.96
CA ARG A 115 2.44 -5.72 -10.52
C ARG A 115 3.76 -5.90 -9.78
N VAL A 116 4.08 -4.99 -8.87
CA VAL A 116 5.31 -5.04 -8.07
C VAL A 116 4.93 -5.17 -6.61
N GLY A 117 5.32 -6.27 -6.00
CA GLY A 117 5.16 -6.50 -4.56
C GLY A 117 6.20 -5.68 -3.78
N PRO A 118 5.79 -4.86 -2.80
CA PRO A 118 6.72 -4.09 -1.99
C PRO A 118 7.78 -4.94 -1.30
N PHE A 119 7.38 -6.09 -0.75
CA PHE A 119 8.25 -6.97 0.03
C PHE A 119 9.49 -7.46 -0.74
N GLU A 120 9.34 -7.80 -2.02
CA GLU A 120 10.47 -8.27 -2.84
C GLU A 120 11.53 -7.17 -3.02
N VAL A 121 11.07 -5.94 -3.27
CA VAL A 121 11.96 -4.78 -3.45
C VAL A 121 12.60 -4.38 -2.11
N GLU A 122 11.86 -4.46 -1.01
CA GLU A 122 12.37 -4.26 0.35
C GLU A 122 13.46 -5.28 0.68
N SER A 123 13.22 -6.56 0.42
CA SER A 123 14.20 -7.63 0.65
C SER A 123 15.47 -7.42 -0.16
N ALA A 124 15.35 -7.01 -1.42
CA ALA A 124 16.49 -6.68 -2.25
C ALA A 124 17.30 -5.51 -1.68
N LEU A 125 16.64 -4.42 -1.30
CA LEU A 125 17.31 -3.25 -0.71
C LEU A 125 17.94 -3.56 0.66
N MET A 126 17.27 -4.34 1.50
CA MET A 126 17.81 -4.78 2.80
C MET A 126 19.07 -5.64 2.70
N SER A 127 19.35 -6.25 1.54
CA SER A 127 20.61 -6.97 1.30
C SER A 127 21.80 -6.03 1.05
N HIS A 128 21.56 -4.74 0.87
CA HIS A 128 22.60 -3.73 0.66
C HIS A 128 23.11 -3.17 2.01
N PRO A 129 24.45 -3.08 2.23
CA PRO A 129 25.01 -2.69 3.53
C PRO A 129 24.68 -1.27 3.99
N ALA A 130 24.34 -0.36 3.05
CA ALA A 130 23.93 1.00 3.37
C ALA A 130 22.49 1.12 3.90
N VAL A 131 21.66 0.08 3.79
CA VAL A 131 20.24 0.12 4.15
C VAL A 131 20.03 -0.49 5.51
N LEU A 132 19.54 0.30 6.46
CA LEU A 132 19.13 -0.14 7.79
C LEU A 132 17.66 -0.58 7.79
N GLU A 133 16.80 0.25 7.24
CA GLU A 133 15.37 -0.02 7.11
C GLU A 133 14.87 0.59 5.78
N VAL A 134 13.83 -0.02 5.23
CA VAL A 134 13.22 0.48 3.99
C VAL A 134 11.72 0.22 3.99
N ALA A 135 10.98 1.14 3.40
CA ALA A 135 9.58 0.98 3.05
C ALA A 135 9.39 1.27 1.57
N ILE A 136 8.70 0.37 0.88
CA ILE A 136 8.36 0.53 -0.53
C ILE A 136 6.89 0.91 -0.66
N THR A 137 6.62 1.97 -1.42
CA THR A 137 5.27 2.48 -1.71
C THR A 137 5.11 2.83 -3.19
N GLY A 138 3.86 2.84 -3.66
CA GLY A 138 3.53 3.33 -4.99
C GLY A 138 3.20 4.82 -4.95
N VAL A 139 3.83 5.61 -5.81
CA VAL A 139 3.53 7.03 -6.00
C VAL A 139 2.84 7.23 -7.34
N PRO A 140 1.76 8.02 -7.42
CA PRO A 140 1.07 8.29 -8.68
C PRO A 140 2.01 8.87 -9.75
N ASP A 141 1.95 8.33 -10.96
CA ASP A 141 2.70 8.79 -12.12
C ASP A 141 1.78 8.91 -13.34
N PRO A 142 1.78 10.06 -14.06
CA PRO A 142 0.83 10.32 -15.16
C PRO A 142 1.01 9.39 -16.37
N ILE A 143 2.19 8.79 -16.55
CA ILE A 143 2.48 7.92 -17.69
C ILE A 143 2.35 6.45 -17.31
N ARG A 144 2.79 6.09 -16.09
CA ARG A 144 2.91 4.69 -15.64
C ARG A 144 1.81 4.24 -14.70
N GLY A 145 0.88 5.13 -14.36
CA GLY A 145 -0.10 4.93 -13.30
C GLY A 145 0.54 5.10 -11.93
N GLN A 146 1.52 4.27 -11.59
CA GLN A 146 2.34 4.41 -10.39
C GLN A 146 3.82 4.14 -10.70
N VAL A 147 4.70 4.69 -9.88
CA VAL A 147 6.12 4.34 -9.83
C VAL A 147 6.50 3.85 -8.44
N VAL A 148 7.49 2.99 -8.39
CA VAL A 148 8.03 2.47 -7.13
C VAL A 148 8.85 3.54 -6.45
N LYS A 149 8.53 3.84 -5.18
CA LYS A 149 9.30 4.71 -4.28
C LYS A 149 9.87 3.89 -3.13
N ALA A 150 11.15 4.11 -2.85
CA ALA A 150 11.84 3.58 -1.68
C ALA A 150 12.08 4.71 -0.68
N THR A 151 11.54 4.58 0.53
CA THR A 151 11.84 5.45 1.68
C THR A 151 12.80 4.68 2.58
N ILE A 152 14.03 5.18 2.74
CA ILE A 152 15.17 4.43 3.27
C ILE A 152 15.77 5.13 4.48
N VAL A 153 16.01 4.37 5.54
CA VAL A 153 16.86 4.75 6.67
C VAL A 153 18.25 4.17 6.44
N LEU A 154 19.26 5.02 6.44
CA LEU A 154 20.64 4.59 6.20
C LEU A 154 21.29 3.99 7.44
N THR A 155 22.17 3.02 7.22
CA THR A 155 23.07 2.50 8.26
C THR A 155 24.08 3.59 8.66
N LYS A 156 24.48 3.61 9.91
CA LYS A 156 25.52 4.53 10.43
C LYS A 156 26.79 4.42 9.59
N GLY A 157 27.32 5.58 9.18
CA GLY A 157 28.52 5.69 8.34
C GLY A 157 28.22 5.91 6.84
N TYR A 158 26.97 5.80 6.43
CA TYR A 158 26.54 6.19 5.08
C TYR A 158 25.86 7.54 5.11
N SER A 159 26.04 8.33 4.04
CA SER A 159 25.43 9.64 3.86
C SER A 159 24.57 9.65 2.60
N ALA A 160 23.47 10.38 2.66
CA ALA A 160 22.58 10.57 1.51
C ALA A 160 23.32 11.26 0.36
N SER A 161 23.31 10.66 -0.83
CA SER A 161 23.87 11.24 -2.05
C SER A 161 23.15 10.68 -3.29
N GLU A 162 23.30 11.36 -4.43
CA GLU A 162 22.74 10.91 -5.70
C GLU A 162 23.46 9.64 -6.21
N GLU A 163 24.75 9.50 -5.93
CA GLU A 163 25.54 8.32 -6.25
C GLU A 163 24.98 7.09 -5.51
N LEU A 164 24.69 7.24 -4.21
CA LEU A 164 24.10 6.15 -3.42
C LEU A 164 22.69 5.81 -3.89
N LYS A 165 21.86 6.79 -4.27
CA LYS A 165 20.54 6.51 -4.88
C LYS A 165 20.67 5.62 -6.11
N LYS A 166 21.59 5.97 -7.01
CA LYS A 166 21.85 5.21 -8.23
C LYS A 166 22.40 3.81 -7.95
N GLU A 167 23.31 3.69 -6.99
CA GLU A 167 23.87 2.41 -6.54
C GLU A 167 22.76 1.48 -6.03
N LEU A 168 21.85 1.98 -5.19
CA LEU A 168 20.71 1.23 -4.65
C LEU A 168 19.72 0.82 -5.76
N GLN A 169 19.44 1.71 -6.71
CA GLN A 169 18.61 1.39 -7.88
C GLN A 169 19.24 0.28 -8.74
N ASP A 170 20.53 0.36 -8.98
CA ASP A 170 21.25 -0.64 -9.79
C ASP A 170 21.40 -1.97 -9.02
N HIS A 171 21.52 -1.92 -7.69
CA HIS A 171 21.49 -3.12 -6.84
C HIS A 171 20.16 -3.86 -6.99
N VAL A 172 19.02 -3.17 -6.89
CA VAL A 172 17.70 -3.80 -7.08
C VAL A 172 17.56 -4.41 -8.48
N LYS A 173 18.00 -3.72 -9.54
CA LYS A 173 17.97 -4.25 -10.91
C LYS A 173 18.79 -5.53 -11.09
N LYS A 174 19.86 -5.72 -10.30
CA LYS A 174 20.70 -6.93 -10.34
C LYS A 174 20.11 -8.08 -9.56
N VAL A 175 19.44 -7.80 -8.44
CA VAL A 175 18.91 -8.81 -7.52
C VAL A 175 17.50 -9.25 -7.91
N THR A 176 16.72 -8.36 -8.55
CA THR A 176 15.35 -8.62 -8.97
C THR A 176 15.17 -8.38 -10.48
N ALA A 177 13.92 -8.43 -10.96
CA ALA A 177 13.63 -8.06 -12.34
C ALA A 177 13.84 -6.53 -12.55
N PRO A 178 14.47 -6.11 -13.67
CA PRO A 178 14.86 -4.72 -13.92
C PRO A 178 13.71 -3.69 -13.80
N TYR A 179 12.46 -4.07 -14.08
CA TYR A 179 11.32 -3.17 -13.99
C TYR A 179 10.88 -2.86 -12.54
N LYS A 180 11.36 -3.62 -11.53
CA LYS A 180 10.98 -3.50 -10.12
C LYS A 180 11.77 -2.44 -9.35
N TYR A 181 12.85 -1.88 -9.94
CA TYR A 181 13.68 -0.92 -9.22
C TYR A 181 12.90 0.35 -8.81
N PRO A 182 13.20 0.94 -7.65
CA PRO A 182 12.58 2.18 -7.22
C PRO A 182 13.05 3.33 -8.10
N ARG A 183 12.09 4.04 -8.72
CA ARG A 183 12.39 5.25 -9.51
C ARG A 183 12.62 6.47 -8.63
N ILE A 184 12.01 6.46 -7.46
CA ILE A 184 12.18 7.51 -6.44
C ILE A 184 12.85 6.86 -5.24
N VAL A 185 13.93 7.49 -4.75
CA VAL A 185 14.63 7.09 -3.51
C VAL A 185 14.69 8.29 -2.60
N GLU A 186 14.08 8.18 -1.43
CA GLU A 186 14.07 9.19 -0.38
C GLU A 186 14.82 8.65 0.84
N PHE A 187 15.74 9.45 1.39
CA PHE A 187 16.42 9.13 2.64
C PHE A 187 15.75 9.86 3.79
N VAL A 188 15.47 9.15 4.86
CA VAL A 188 14.82 9.67 6.06
C VAL A 188 15.58 9.24 7.31
N GLU A 189 15.38 9.96 8.42
CA GLU A 189 15.99 9.59 9.69
C GLU A 189 15.30 8.39 10.33
N GLU A 190 13.97 8.29 10.19
CA GLU A 190 13.17 7.17 10.70
C GLU A 190 11.92 6.92 9.84
N LEU A 191 11.43 5.67 9.88
CA LEU A 191 10.16 5.28 9.26
C LEU A 191 9.02 5.35 10.30
N PRO A 192 7.79 5.76 9.90
CA PRO A 192 6.63 5.71 10.79
C PRO A 192 6.29 4.27 11.15
N LYS A 193 6.12 4.00 12.44
CA LYS A 193 5.86 2.66 12.98
C LYS A 193 4.64 2.63 13.90
N THR A 194 4.01 1.49 13.98
CA THR A 194 3.03 1.20 15.04
C THR A 194 3.74 1.00 16.37
N ILE A 195 2.97 0.97 17.48
CA ILE A 195 3.49 0.64 18.82
C ILE A 195 4.20 -0.74 18.82
N SER A 196 3.76 -1.66 17.97
CA SER A 196 4.37 -2.99 17.81
C SER A 196 5.59 -3.03 16.87
N GLY A 197 6.06 -1.88 16.36
CA GLY A 197 7.23 -1.76 15.49
C GLY A 197 6.98 -2.04 14.00
N LYS A 198 5.74 -2.28 13.57
CA LYS A 198 5.41 -2.48 12.15
C LYS A 198 5.40 -1.14 11.40
N ILE A 199 6.02 -1.10 10.21
CA ILE A 199 6.04 0.09 9.35
C ILE A 199 4.62 0.45 8.88
N ARG A 200 4.23 1.71 9.05
CA ARG A 200 2.94 2.25 8.63
C ARG A 200 3.01 2.80 7.20
N ARG A 201 2.99 1.90 6.20
CA ARG A 201 3.06 2.28 4.78
C ARG A 201 1.95 3.24 4.34
N VAL A 202 0.77 3.15 4.97
CA VAL A 202 -0.33 4.10 4.71
C VAL A 202 0.10 5.53 4.98
N GLU A 203 0.79 5.79 6.10
CA GLU A 203 1.26 7.12 6.45
C GLU A 203 2.32 7.65 5.48
N ILE A 204 3.20 6.78 4.97
CA ILE A 204 4.17 7.14 3.93
C ILE A 204 3.45 7.48 2.63
N ARG A 205 2.49 6.65 2.20
CA ARG A 205 1.70 6.90 0.98
C ARG A 205 0.88 8.17 1.05
N ASP A 206 0.34 8.50 2.21
CA ASP A 206 -0.51 9.68 2.37
C ASP A 206 0.27 10.98 2.21
N LYS A 207 1.56 10.99 2.56
CA LYS A 207 2.46 12.13 2.28
C LYS A 207 2.67 12.36 0.79
N ASP A 208 2.58 11.33 -0.02
CA ASP A 208 2.78 11.36 -1.48
C ASP A 208 1.48 11.55 -2.29
N LYS A 209 0.34 11.64 -1.62
CA LYS A 209 -0.94 11.92 -2.26
C LYS A 209 -1.24 13.42 -2.26
N PRO A 210 -1.79 13.97 -3.34
CA PRO A 210 -2.38 15.30 -3.28
C PRO A 210 -3.69 15.27 -2.48
N TYR A 211 -3.97 16.33 -1.76
CA TYR A 211 -5.25 16.51 -1.05
C TYR A 211 -5.60 18.00 -0.91
N PRO A 212 -6.91 18.34 -0.88
CA PRO A 212 -7.36 19.68 -0.59
C PRO A 212 -7.30 19.95 0.91
N ILE A 213 -6.79 21.12 1.27
CA ILE A 213 -6.81 21.65 2.64
C ILE A 213 -7.96 22.66 2.70
N ILE A 214 -8.94 22.40 3.56
CA ILE A 214 -10.12 23.23 3.70
C ILE A 214 -10.02 24.07 4.97
N ASN A 215 -10.03 25.39 4.81
CA ASN A 215 -10.19 26.31 5.94
C ASN A 215 -11.69 26.51 6.20
N ALA A 216 -12.22 25.80 7.15
CA ALA A 216 -13.63 25.84 7.51
C ALA A 216 -14.13 27.26 7.83
N LEU A 217 -13.29 28.10 8.49
CA LEU A 217 -13.66 29.46 8.88
C LEU A 217 -13.91 30.40 7.70
N GLU A 218 -13.21 30.18 6.59
CA GLU A 218 -13.34 31.02 5.39
C GLU A 218 -14.37 30.48 4.38
N CYS A 219 -14.83 29.22 4.54
CA CYS A 219 -15.82 28.63 3.65
C CYS A 219 -17.21 29.24 3.86
N LYS A 220 -17.86 29.66 2.75
CA LYS A 220 -19.21 30.23 2.74
C LYS A 220 -20.27 29.35 2.08
N ALA A 221 -20.07 28.06 2.01
CA ALA A 221 -21.03 27.07 1.51
C ALA A 221 -21.50 27.29 0.07
N CYS A 222 -20.69 27.87 -0.82
CA CYS A 222 -21.10 28.18 -2.19
C CYS A 222 -21.07 26.98 -3.16
N GLU A 223 -20.58 25.81 -2.73
CA GLU A 223 -20.55 24.53 -3.45
C GLU A 223 -19.72 24.46 -4.75
N ARG A 224 -19.22 25.57 -5.26
CA ARG A 224 -18.49 25.63 -6.54
C ARG A 224 -17.30 24.66 -6.61
N CYS A 225 -16.59 24.47 -5.50
CA CYS A 225 -15.46 23.54 -5.43
C CYS A 225 -15.91 22.07 -5.52
N ILE A 226 -17.12 21.74 -5.03
CA ILE A 226 -17.71 20.41 -5.13
C ILE A 226 -18.06 20.12 -6.60
N GLU A 227 -18.75 21.05 -7.26
CA GLU A 227 -19.14 20.94 -8.68
C GLU A 227 -17.91 20.88 -9.60
N ALA A 228 -16.86 21.66 -9.29
CA ALA A 228 -15.64 21.71 -10.09
C ALA A 228 -14.72 20.50 -9.90
N CYS A 229 -14.96 19.63 -8.90
CA CYS A 229 -14.07 18.53 -8.59
C CYS A 229 -14.27 17.34 -9.53
N PRO A 230 -13.36 17.06 -10.50
CA PRO A 230 -13.53 15.94 -11.43
C PRO A 230 -13.43 14.57 -10.76
N ALA A 231 -12.79 14.50 -9.60
CA ALA A 231 -12.65 13.26 -8.82
C ALA A 231 -13.78 13.04 -7.80
N ASN A 232 -14.70 14.01 -7.64
CA ASN A 232 -15.84 13.96 -6.71
C ASN A 232 -15.40 13.59 -5.26
N VAL A 233 -14.31 14.20 -4.79
CA VAL A 233 -13.73 13.93 -3.47
C VAL A 233 -14.16 14.92 -2.38
N LEU A 234 -14.95 15.93 -2.74
CA LEU A 234 -15.47 16.96 -1.85
C LEU A 234 -16.97 16.77 -1.62
N LYS A 235 -17.42 17.04 -0.40
CA LYS A 235 -18.84 17.08 -0.04
C LYS A 235 -19.12 18.21 0.95
N MET A 236 -20.37 18.63 1.07
CA MET A 236 -20.81 19.55 2.13
C MET A 236 -20.81 18.81 3.47
N GLY A 237 -20.26 19.43 4.51
CA GLY A 237 -20.36 18.97 5.88
C GLY A 237 -21.70 19.32 6.53
N GLU A 238 -22.02 18.63 7.61
CA GLU A 238 -23.25 18.89 8.39
C GLU A 238 -23.03 19.94 9.48
N GLU A 239 -21.80 20.17 9.91
CA GLU A 239 -21.45 21.13 10.93
C GLU A 239 -21.41 22.56 10.40
N LEU A 240 -21.68 23.54 11.26
CA LEU A 240 -21.58 24.96 10.96
C LEU A 240 -20.25 25.52 11.47
N ASN A 241 -19.64 26.40 10.68
CA ASN A 241 -18.51 27.18 11.13
C ASN A 241 -18.96 28.34 12.05
N SER A 242 -18.01 29.09 12.63
CA SER A 242 -18.31 30.21 13.53
C SER A 242 -19.07 31.37 12.86
N ARG A 243 -19.19 31.39 11.54
CA ARG A 243 -19.97 32.35 10.75
C ARG A 243 -21.36 31.83 10.38
N GLY A 244 -21.73 30.62 10.83
CA GLY A 244 -23.05 30.02 10.59
C GLY A 244 -23.21 29.36 9.23
N TYR A 245 -22.13 29.08 8.51
CA TYR A 245 -22.15 28.37 7.22
C TYR A 245 -21.73 26.91 7.41
N HIS A 246 -22.38 26.00 6.70
CA HIS A 246 -21.82 24.69 6.45
C HIS A 246 -20.51 24.82 5.68
N TYR A 247 -19.54 23.94 5.89
CA TYR A 247 -18.29 24.00 5.17
C TYR A 247 -17.99 22.70 4.43
N VAL A 248 -17.21 22.82 3.38
CA VAL A 248 -16.83 21.67 2.56
C VAL A 248 -15.87 20.77 3.30
N LEU A 249 -16.01 19.46 3.10
CA LEU A 249 -15.13 18.43 3.64
C LEU A 249 -14.46 17.65 2.51
N TYR A 250 -13.23 17.22 2.75
CA TYR A 250 -12.58 16.19 1.96
C TYR A 250 -13.16 14.84 2.40
N ALA A 251 -14.01 14.24 1.56
CA ALA A 251 -14.89 13.14 1.95
C ALA A 251 -14.30 11.76 1.70
N LYS A 252 -13.38 11.64 0.75
CA LYS A 252 -12.76 10.37 0.37
C LYS A 252 -11.44 10.59 -0.34
N ASP A 253 -10.54 9.63 -0.26
CA ASP A 253 -9.31 9.58 -1.04
C ASP A 253 -9.57 9.65 -2.55
N GLY A 254 -8.57 10.11 -3.30
CA GLY A 254 -8.63 10.14 -4.76
C GLY A 254 -8.47 11.53 -5.37
N CYS A 255 -8.06 12.53 -4.58
CA CYS A 255 -7.66 13.82 -5.13
C CYS A 255 -6.52 13.63 -6.14
N ILE A 256 -6.66 14.27 -7.32
CA ILE A 256 -5.66 14.20 -8.40
C ILE A 256 -4.74 15.44 -8.44
N GLY A 257 -4.88 16.37 -7.49
CA GLY A 257 -4.04 17.57 -7.39
C GLY A 257 -4.26 18.60 -8.51
N CYS A 258 -5.37 18.54 -9.22
CA CYS A 258 -5.64 19.42 -10.37
C CYS A 258 -5.85 20.89 -10.01
N GLY A 259 -6.12 21.22 -8.74
CA GLY A 259 -6.36 22.58 -8.27
C GLY A 259 -7.73 23.19 -8.67
N ALA A 260 -8.60 22.47 -9.37
CA ALA A 260 -9.89 23.02 -9.83
C ALA A 260 -10.72 23.62 -8.69
N CYS A 261 -10.74 22.96 -7.51
CA CYS A 261 -11.43 23.47 -6.33
C CYS A 261 -10.83 24.79 -5.81
N TYR A 262 -9.52 24.94 -5.87
CA TYR A 262 -8.82 26.18 -5.48
C TYR A 262 -9.16 27.32 -6.44
N TYR A 263 -9.01 27.11 -7.76
CA TYR A 263 -9.23 28.16 -8.76
C TYR A 263 -10.69 28.60 -8.89
N THR A 264 -11.63 27.74 -8.53
CA THR A 264 -13.07 28.04 -8.59
C THR A 264 -13.60 28.70 -7.31
N CYS A 265 -12.85 28.56 -6.19
CA CYS A 265 -13.28 29.12 -4.91
C CYS A 265 -13.22 30.66 -4.95
N PRO A 266 -14.33 31.38 -4.65
CA PRO A 266 -14.33 32.84 -4.62
C PRO A 266 -13.73 33.42 -3.34
N GLU A 267 -13.50 32.57 -2.33
CA GLU A 267 -13.01 33.00 -1.02
C GLU A 267 -11.50 32.76 -0.93
N PRO A 268 -10.69 33.82 -0.79
CA PRO A 268 -9.27 33.68 -0.54
C PRO A 268 -9.02 32.84 0.72
N LEU A 269 -8.05 31.94 0.68
CA LEU A 269 -7.64 31.12 1.82
C LEU A 269 -8.67 30.07 2.28
N ALA A 270 -9.82 29.90 1.61
CA ALA A 270 -10.79 28.88 1.99
C ALA A 270 -10.38 27.48 1.56
N ILE A 271 -9.63 27.36 0.46
CA ILE A 271 -9.13 26.08 -0.06
C ILE A 271 -7.70 26.25 -0.54
N GLU A 272 -6.85 25.34 -0.11
CA GLU A 272 -5.52 25.10 -0.67
C GLU A 272 -5.45 23.67 -1.20
N VAL A 273 -4.53 23.38 -2.11
CA VAL A 273 -4.30 22.01 -2.60
C VAL A 273 -2.86 21.64 -2.33
N HIS A 274 -2.67 20.69 -1.42
CA HIS A 274 -1.38 20.08 -1.23
C HIS A 274 -1.07 19.21 -2.45
N VAL A 275 0.03 19.51 -3.11
CA VAL A 275 0.58 18.67 -4.19
C VAL A 275 2.00 18.31 -3.76
N PRO A 276 2.30 17.01 -3.57
CA PRO A 276 3.65 16.58 -3.21
C PRO A 276 4.67 17.14 -4.21
N GLN A 277 5.76 17.73 -3.71
CA GLN A 277 6.80 18.24 -4.58
C GLN A 277 7.46 17.05 -5.28
N LYS A 278 7.38 17.02 -6.62
CA LYS A 278 8.23 16.14 -7.42
C LYS A 278 9.66 16.71 -7.30
N GLU A 279 10.58 15.96 -6.69
CA GLU A 279 12.00 16.25 -6.89
C GLU A 279 12.20 16.27 -8.41
N LYS A 280 12.65 17.41 -8.94
CA LYS A 280 13.00 17.54 -10.35
C LYS A 280 14.08 16.51 -10.62
N ALA A 281 13.77 15.50 -11.42
CA ALA A 281 14.78 14.65 -12.03
C ALA A 281 15.75 15.62 -12.74
N GLY A 282 17.02 15.58 -12.33
CA GLY A 282 18.03 16.53 -12.80
C GLY A 282 17.96 16.67 -14.32
N GLU A 283 17.73 17.88 -14.77
CA GLU A 283 18.00 18.27 -16.14
C GLU A 283 19.52 18.10 -16.33
N THR A 284 19.92 16.96 -16.88
CA THR A 284 21.25 16.85 -17.49
C THR A 284 21.24 17.77 -18.70
N GLY A 285 21.75 18.98 -18.49
CA GLY A 285 22.04 19.88 -19.59
C GLY A 285 23.08 19.23 -20.50
N GLU A 286 22.63 18.79 -21.64
CA GLU A 286 23.50 18.67 -22.80
C GLU A 286 23.63 20.03 -23.44
N SER A 287 24.82 20.59 -23.36
CA SER A 287 25.31 21.67 -24.22
C SER A 287 26.40 21.12 -25.13
#